data_e69721876664aad26571e438433df9fd
#
_entry.id   e69721876664aad26571e438433df9fd
#
_cell.length_a   1.000
_cell.length_b   1.000
_cell.length_c   1.000
_cell.angle_alpha   90.00
_cell.angle_beta   90.00
_cell.angle_gamma   90.00
#
_symmetry.space_group_name_H-M   'P 1'
#
loop_
_entity.id
_entity.type
_entity.pdbx_description
1 polymer ?
#
loop_
_entity_poly.entity_id
_entity_poly.type
_entity_poly.pdbx_seq_one_letter_code
_entity_poly.pdbx_strand_id
1 'polypeptide(L)'
;MFRITCFFYVVLLSCSIHSQEILRPEQPVAFVGAMLLDGYESEPIHHSVVIFDKGRIVAVGEKHNTPIPEGAKIIDISGKTLMPGLIDAHVHVDLIGHGDYTRYYKFLGNTKRLHEVMPIAAKQMLRAGVTSAIDLGTPFQILDLRKKIRAGEIPGPRLTISGPWITRIRWPGIPHEYEIFIKSPEEAAIRTKELIEKGADVIKVWAGLSEDDYRAVVDVAHQHGIKVHAHLYHPTAIKAAIAAGVDVFQHVGSARNPPYDDDLLAQIAHNSIPVVQTISHRIWVYPATVAFPERLHNPVHKKDMPADIYTEVIDSFDNFHRLSYFHEIGLETRNSKVAARQFIEAGAYMGVGTDAASPLNFHTEAMWYEMSA
;
A
#
# COMPACT_ATOMS: atom_id res chain seq x y z
N MET A 1 -59.12 -36.75 -29.55
CA MET A 1 -58.80 -35.73 -28.50
C MET A 1 -57.52 -36.13 -27.82
N PHE A 2 -56.35 -35.77 -28.39
CA PHE A 2 -55.04 -36.15 -27.82
C PHE A 2 -54.51 -34.93 -27.03
N ARG A 3 -54.25 -35.10 -25.72
CA ARG A 3 -53.59 -34.13 -24.89
C ARG A 3 -52.07 -34.42 -24.90
N ILE A 4 -51.31 -33.48 -25.47
CA ILE A 4 -49.86 -33.45 -25.44
C ILE A 4 -49.45 -32.70 -24.15
N THR A 5 -48.82 -33.42 -23.21
CA THR A 5 -48.25 -32.82 -22.01
C THR A 5 -46.77 -32.54 -22.31
N CYS A 6 -46.41 -31.25 -22.48
CA CYS A 6 -45.01 -30.84 -22.57
C CYS A 6 -44.38 -30.82 -21.20
N PHE A 7 -43.38 -31.64 -20.96
CA PHE A 7 -42.48 -31.59 -19.82
C PHE A 7 -41.39 -30.56 -20.13
N PHE A 8 -41.36 -29.44 -19.39
CA PHE A 8 -40.24 -28.51 -19.38
C PHE A 8 -39.17 -29.08 -18.40
N TYR A 9 -38.03 -29.51 -18.94
CA TYR A 9 -36.82 -29.74 -18.16
C TYR A 9 -36.16 -28.41 -17.91
N VAL A 10 -36.21 -27.95 -16.65
CA VAL A 10 -35.37 -26.83 -16.17
C VAL A 10 -34.02 -27.39 -15.85
N VAL A 11 -33.04 -27.17 -16.73
CA VAL A 11 -31.62 -27.45 -16.43
C VAL A 11 -31.11 -26.31 -15.56
N LEU A 12 -31.03 -26.54 -14.24
CA LEU A 12 -30.30 -25.71 -13.31
C LEU A 12 -28.79 -25.91 -13.56
N LEU A 13 -28.20 -25.01 -14.35
CA LEU A 13 -26.76 -24.83 -14.41
C LEU A 13 -26.31 -24.25 -13.06
N SER A 14 -25.88 -25.11 -12.15
CA SER A 14 -25.15 -24.69 -10.97
C SER A 14 -23.78 -24.18 -11.42
N CYS A 15 -23.65 -22.87 -11.53
CA CYS A 15 -22.36 -22.21 -11.64
C CYS A 15 -21.62 -22.41 -10.31
N SER A 16 -20.78 -23.42 -10.25
CA SER A 16 -19.84 -23.61 -9.12
C SER A 16 -18.87 -22.43 -9.16
N ILE A 17 -19.14 -21.42 -8.34
CA ILE A 17 -18.14 -20.41 -7.99
C ILE A 17 -17.08 -21.18 -7.21
N HIS A 18 -15.98 -21.54 -7.88
CA HIS A 18 -14.77 -21.96 -7.18
C HIS A 18 -14.26 -20.75 -6.40
N SER A 19 -14.69 -20.62 -5.15
CA SER A 19 -13.93 -19.88 -4.17
C SER A 19 -12.54 -20.50 -4.16
N GLN A 20 -11.51 -19.75 -4.52
CA GLN A 20 -10.14 -20.20 -4.28
C GLN A 20 -10.02 -20.37 -2.76
N GLU A 21 -10.05 -21.62 -2.33
CA GLU A 21 -9.82 -22.01 -0.95
C GLU A 21 -8.45 -21.47 -0.55
N ILE A 22 -8.43 -20.56 0.40
CA ILE A 22 -7.17 -20.06 0.96
C ILE A 22 -6.59 -21.21 1.72
N LEU A 23 -5.67 -21.93 1.07
CA LEU A 23 -4.99 -23.07 1.60
C LEU A 23 -4.24 -22.67 2.86
N ARG A 24 -4.80 -22.98 4.03
CA ARG A 24 -4.03 -23.26 5.23
C ARG A 24 -3.73 -24.75 5.18
N PRO A 25 -2.57 -25.18 4.66
CA PRO A 25 -2.31 -26.60 4.52
C PRO A 25 -2.30 -27.23 5.90
N GLU A 26 -3.06 -28.30 6.07
CA GLU A 26 -3.06 -29.12 7.29
C GLU A 26 -1.72 -29.84 7.49
N GLN A 27 -0.91 -29.91 6.43
CA GLN A 27 0.40 -30.56 6.38
C GLN A 27 1.50 -29.55 6.03
N PRO A 28 2.75 -29.78 6.40
CA PRO A 28 3.87 -28.95 5.99
C PRO A 28 3.98 -28.83 4.48
N VAL A 29 4.43 -27.68 3.98
CA VAL A 29 4.70 -27.41 2.57
C VAL A 29 6.19 -27.10 2.40
N ALA A 30 6.85 -27.77 1.47
CA ALA A 30 8.23 -27.53 1.11
C ALA A 30 8.34 -26.94 -0.31
N PHE A 31 8.88 -25.74 -0.42
CA PHE A 31 9.35 -25.18 -1.70
C PHE A 31 10.78 -25.67 -1.95
N VAL A 32 11.04 -26.24 -3.14
CA VAL A 32 12.29 -26.92 -3.42
C VAL A 32 12.88 -26.47 -4.76
N GLY A 33 14.19 -26.25 -4.80
CA GLY A 33 14.98 -26.09 -6.02
C GLY A 33 15.23 -24.66 -6.49
N ALA A 34 14.66 -23.64 -5.87
CA ALA A 34 14.87 -22.24 -6.22
C ALA A 34 16.26 -21.75 -5.79
N MET A 35 16.69 -20.63 -6.36
CA MET A 35 17.65 -19.73 -5.75
C MET A 35 16.91 -18.91 -4.67
N LEU A 36 17.34 -18.98 -3.42
CA LEU A 36 16.76 -18.21 -2.32
C LEU A 36 17.58 -16.95 -2.06
N LEU A 37 16.89 -15.80 -2.04
CA LEU A 37 17.38 -14.53 -1.52
C LEU A 37 16.66 -14.29 -0.19
N ASP A 38 17.38 -14.21 0.93
CA ASP A 38 16.76 -14.09 2.26
C ASP A 38 16.42 -12.65 2.68
N GLY A 39 16.94 -11.66 1.94
CA GLY A 39 16.74 -10.23 2.22
C GLY A 39 17.72 -9.64 3.25
N TYR A 40 18.79 -10.36 3.62
CA TYR A 40 19.78 -9.93 4.62
C TYR A 40 21.20 -9.75 4.04
N GLU A 41 21.33 -9.45 2.76
CA GLU A 41 22.65 -9.27 2.09
C GLU A 41 23.57 -10.50 2.19
N SER A 42 23.02 -11.68 2.52
CA SER A 42 23.79 -12.92 2.52
C SER A 42 23.90 -13.50 1.10
N GLU A 43 24.87 -14.40 0.92
CA GLU A 43 25.01 -15.11 -0.37
C GLU A 43 23.74 -15.88 -0.69
N PRO A 44 23.28 -15.87 -1.95
CA PRO A 44 22.10 -16.62 -2.39
C PRO A 44 22.24 -18.12 -2.11
N ILE A 45 21.21 -18.74 -1.56
CA ILE A 45 21.18 -20.19 -1.37
C ILE A 45 20.65 -20.86 -2.65
N HIS A 46 21.53 -21.57 -3.36
CA HIS A 46 21.16 -22.31 -4.56
C HIS A 46 20.51 -23.65 -4.18
N HIS A 47 19.59 -24.13 -5.05
CA HIS A 47 18.84 -25.38 -4.81
C HIS A 47 18.22 -25.43 -3.42
N SER A 48 17.63 -24.32 -3.01
CA SER A 48 17.10 -24.15 -1.66
C SER A 48 15.92 -25.06 -1.36
N VAL A 49 15.73 -25.31 -0.06
CA VAL A 49 14.50 -25.86 0.52
C VAL A 49 14.00 -24.87 1.57
N VAL A 50 12.75 -24.48 1.46
CA VAL A 50 12.06 -23.67 2.47
C VAL A 50 10.80 -24.41 2.89
N ILE A 51 10.69 -24.72 4.18
CA ILE A 51 9.59 -25.50 4.74
C ILE A 51 8.69 -24.59 5.57
N PHE A 52 7.40 -24.64 5.27
CA PHE A 52 6.34 -23.95 5.99
C PHE A 52 5.48 -24.96 6.74
N ASP A 53 5.21 -24.69 8.00
CA ASP A 53 4.24 -25.42 8.80
C ASP A 53 3.42 -24.44 9.64
N LYS A 54 2.12 -24.61 9.69
CA LYS A 54 1.17 -23.77 10.47
C LYS A 54 1.39 -22.27 10.30
N GLY A 55 1.68 -21.83 9.07
CA GLY A 55 1.87 -20.41 8.72
C GLY A 55 3.21 -19.81 9.16
N ARG A 56 4.20 -20.65 9.49
CA ARG A 56 5.57 -20.24 9.84
C ARG A 56 6.59 -20.96 8.98
N ILE A 57 7.70 -20.28 8.70
CA ILE A 57 8.89 -20.92 8.15
C ILE A 57 9.56 -21.69 9.30
N VAL A 58 9.72 -23.01 9.13
CA VAL A 58 10.29 -23.89 10.16
C VAL A 58 11.68 -24.39 9.79
N ALA A 59 12.04 -24.38 8.51
CA ALA A 59 13.40 -24.70 8.06
C ALA A 59 13.72 -23.97 6.74
N VAL A 60 15.00 -23.58 6.60
CA VAL A 60 15.58 -22.95 5.42
C VAL A 60 16.99 -23.50 5.25
N GLY A 61 17.37 -23.85 4.02
CA GLY A 61 18.72 -24.28 3.69
C GLY A 61 18.84 -24.88 2.29
N GLU A 62 19.97 -25.53 2.02
CA GLU A 62 20.18 -26.25 0.78
C GLU A 62 19.51 -27.62 0.81
N LYS A 63 19.08 -28.13 -0.35
CA LYS A 63 18.37 -29.38 -0.50
C LYS A 63 19.10 -30.58 0.14
N HIS A 64 20.42 -30.62 0.08
CA HIS A 64 21.20 -31.72 0.63
C HIS A 64 21.32 -31.70 2.18
N ASN A 65 21.10 -30.54 2.80
CA ASN A 65 21.24 -30.32 4.25
C ASN A 65 19.92 -30.10 4.98
N THR A 66 18.80 -30.00 4.25
CA THR A 66 17.50 -29.63 4.83
C THR A 66 16.51 -30.79 4.62
N PRO A 67 16.34 -31.70 5.59
CA PRO A 67 15.43 -32.82 5.47
C PRO A 67 13.98 -32.32 5.39
N ILE A 68 13.24 -32.85 4.42
CA ILE A 68 11.83 -32.55 4.24
C ILE A 68 11.03 -33.52 5.10
N PRO A 69 10.10 -33.05 5.96
CA PRO A 69 9.27 -33.90 6.78
C PRO A 69 8.44 -34.89 5.93
N GLU A 70 8.26 -36.11 6.44
CA GLU A 70 7.38 -37.11 5.82
C GLU A 70 5.95 -36.55 5.75
N GLY A 71 5.27 -36.76 4.62
CA GLY A 71 3.92 -36.24 4.39
C GLY A 71 3.86 -34.74 4.00
N ALA A 72 5.00 -34.03 3.90
CA ALA A 72 4.99 -32.66 3.43
C ALA A 72 4.60 -32.59 1.94
N LYS A 73 3.79 -31.58 1.58
CA LYS A 73 3.50 -31.24 0.18
C LYS A 73 4.73 -30.60 -0.44
N ILE A 74 5.37 -31.27 -1.40
CA ILE A 74 6.52 -30.71 -2.13
C ILE A 74 6.03 -29.91 -3.32
N ILE A 75 6.52 -28.67 -3.45
CA ILE A 75 6.30 -27.79 -4.58
C ILE A 75 7.68 -27.50 -5.21
N ASP A 76 7.90 -28.07 -6.39
CA ASP A 76 9.10 -27.82 -7.16
C ASP A 76 9.02 -26.41 -7.78
N ILE A 77 9.98 -25.56 -7.42
CA ILE A 77 10.16 -24.20 -7.93
C ILE A 77 11.55 -24.02 -8.55
N SER A 78 12.12 -25.10 -9.07
CA SER A 78 13.41 -25.08 -9.78
C SER A 78 13.40 -24.05 -10.91
N GLY A 79 14.52 -23.34 -11.08
CA GLY A 79 14.66 -22.26 -12.07
C GLY A 79 13.96 -20.96 -11.71
N LYS A 80 13.40 -20.84 -10.50
CA LYS A 80 12.82 -19.60 -9.97
C LYS A 80 13.70 -19.00 -8.88
N THR A 81 13.46 -17.73 -8.56
CA THR A 81 14.00 -17.09 -7.37
C THR A 81 12.90 -17.02 -6.32
N LEU A 82 13.21 -17.49 -5.11
CA LEU A 82 12.36 -17.34 -3.93
C LEU A 82 12.91 -16.21 -3.07
N MET A 83 12.04 -15.35 -2.60
CA MET A 83 12.38 -14.23 -1.72
C MET A 83 11.26 -13.99 -0.70
N PRO A 84 11.53 -13.30 0.43
CA PRO A 84 10.46 -12.81 1.31
C PRO A 84 9.46 -11.97 0.54
N GLY A 85 8.19 -12.04 0.95
CA GLY A 85 7.17 -11.17 0.36
C GLY A 85 7.49 -9.69 0.63
N LEU A 86 7.22 -8.85 -0.36
CA LEU A 86 7.47 -7.42 -0.29
C LEU A 86 6.60 -6.74 0.76
N ILE A 87 7.13 -5.67 1.36
CA ILE A 87 6.43 -4.82 2.33
C ILE A 87 6.28 -3.44 1.72
N ASP A 88 5.04 -2.98 1.55
CA ASP A 88 4.74 -1.63 1.10
C ASP A 88 4.45 -0.72 2.29
N ALA A 89 5.34 0.22 2.57
CA ALA A 89 5.26 1.11 3.73
C ALA A 89 4.30 2.31 3.53
N HIS A 90 3.63 2.40 2.39
CA HIS A 90 2.63 3.43 2.11
C HIS A 90 1.69 3.04 0.98
N VAL A 91 0.47 2.68 1.33
CA VAL A 91 -0.61 2.41 0.36
C VAL A 91 -1.92 3.07 0.76
N HIS A 92 -2.84 3.11 -0.18
CA HIS A 92 -4.24 3.49 0.00
C HIS A 92 -5.13 2.38 -0.57
N VAL A 93 -5.66 1.53 0.30
CA VAL A 93 -6.42 0.34 -0.11
C VAL A 93 -7.81 0.70 -0.65
N ASP A 94 -8.29 1.90 -0.36
CA ASP A 94 -9.51 2.47 -0.92
C ASP A 94 -9.36 2.91 -2.38
N LEU A 95 -8.13 3.09 -2.88
CA LEU A 95 -7.83 3.54 -4.23
C LEU A 95 -7.49 2.35 -5.16
N ILE A 96 -7.76 2.51 -6.46
CA ILE A 96 -7.55 1.48 -7.50
C ILE A 96 -6.91 2.04 -8.79
N GLY A 97 -6.23 3.21 -8.71
CA GLY A 97 -5.57 3.84 -9.85
C GLY A 97 -6.49 4.69 -10.75
N HIS A 98 -7.69 5.01 -10.30
CA HIS A 98 -8.64 5.86 -11.01
C HIS A 98 -8.05 7.23 -11.37
N GLY A 99 -8.32 7.73 -12.57
CA GLY A 99 -7.69 8.94 -13.10
C GLY A 99 -8.16 10.27 -12.53
N ASP A 100 -9.24 10.33 -11.76
CA ASP A 100 -9.83 11.57 -11.22
C ASP A 100 -10.44 11.35 -9.84
N TYR A 101 -9.89 11.97 -8.82
CA TYR A 101 -10.36 11.83 -7.44
C TYR A 101 -11.80 12.30 -7.22
N THR A 102 -12.18 13.44 -7.79
CA THR A 102 -13.53 13.98 -7.59
C THR A 102 -14.60 13.06 -8.20
N ARG A 103 -14.33 12.54 -9.39
CA ARG A 103 -15.17 11.55 -10.07
C ARG A 103 -15.20 10.25 -9.29
N TYR A 104 -14.03 9.80 -8.82
CA TYR A 104 -13.89 8.55 -8.08
C TYR A 104 -14.70 8.53 -6.78
N TYR A 105 -14.55 9.54 -5.92
CA TYR A 105 -15.31 9.59 -4.67
C TYR A 105 -16.81 9.72 -4.90
N LYS A 106 -17.23 10.40 -5.97
CA LYS A 106 -18.64 10.41 -6.38
C LYS A 106 -19.12 9.02 -6.80
N PHE A 107 -18.33 8.30 -7.58
CA PHE A 107 -18.61 6.91 -7.99
C PHE A 107 -18.68 5.98 -6.77
N LEU A 108 -17.80 6.13 -5.79
CA LEU A 108 -17.87 5.39 -4.54
C LEU A 108 -19.08 5.75 -3.66
N GLY A 109 -19.79 6.84 -3.94
CA GLY A 109 -20.79 7.40 -3.04
C GLY A 109 -20.15 7.73 -1.68
N ASN A 110 -19.00 8.42 -1.71
CA ASN A 110 -18.01 8.63 -0.67
C ASN A 110 -17.36 7.31 -0.20
N THR A 111 -18.02 6.57 0.69
CA THR A 111 -17.47 5.34 1.29
C THR A 111 -18.33 4.10 1.05
N LYS A 112 -19.50 4.26 0.39
CA LYS A 112 -20.50 3.17 0.29
C LYS A 112 -20.00 1.95 -0.48
N ARG A 113 -19.17 2.17 -1.51
CA ARG A 113 -18.63 1.10 -2.36
C ARG A 113 -17.23 0.62 -1.94
N LEU A 114 -16.69 1.06 -0.80
CA LEU A 114 -15.37 0.62 -0.33
C LEU A 114 -15.28 -0.89 -0.16
N HIS A 115 -16.38 -1.53 0.25
CA HIS A 115 -16.43 -2.99 0.37
C HIS A 115 -16.28 -3.73 -0.97
N GLU A 116 -16.48 -3.06 -2.11
CA GLU A 116 -16.27 -3.61 -3.45
C GLU A 116 -14.84 -3.38 -3.93
N VAL A 117 -14.27 -2.19 -3.72
CA VAL A 117 -12.96 -1.81 -4.28
C VAL A 117 -11.77 -2.26 -3.42
N MET A 118 -11.88 -2.23 -2.10
CA MET A 118 -10.78 -2.64 -1.23
C MET A 118 -10.32 -4.10 -1.43
N PRO A 119 -11.21 -5.10 -1.66
CA PRO A 119 -10.78 -6.44 -2.02
C PRO A 119 -10.03 -6.52 -3.35
N ILE A 120 -10.32 -5.63 -4.29
CA ILE A 120 -9.60 -5.54 -5.57
C ILE A 120 -8.16 -5.10 -5.31
N ALA A 121 -7.97 -3.98 -4.59
CA ALA A 121 -6.66 -3.48 -4.19
C ALA A 121 -5.84 -4.54 -3.45
N ALA A 122 -6.44 -5.22 -2.46
CA ALA A 122 -5.80 -6.28 -1.70
C ALA A 122 -5.27 -7.43 -2.58
N LYS A 123 -6.07 -7.89 -3.55
CA LYS A 123 -5.67 -8.93 -4.50
C LYS A 123 -4.59 -8.46 -5.46
N GLN A 124 -4.68 -7.22 -5.93
CA GLN A 124 -3.67 -6.63 -6.83
C GLN A 124 -2.31 -6.52 -6.14
N MET A 125 -2.26 -6.04 -4.89
CA MET A 125 -1.03 -6.02 -4.08
C MET A 125 -0.42 -7.40 -3.95
N LEU A 126 -1.22 -8.41 -3.58
CA LEU A 126 -0.73 -9.77 -3.40
C LEU A 126 -0.17 -10.35 -4.72
N ARG A 127 -0.78 -10.07 -5.87
CA ARG A 127 -0.26 -10.46 -7.20
C ARG A 127 1.05 -9.78 -7.54
N ALA A 128 1.26 -8.56 -7.08
CA ALA A 128 2.52 -7.82 -7.23
C ALA A 128 3.62 -8.31 -6.28
N GLY A 129 3.32 -9.27 -5.40
CA GLY A 129 4.28 -9.81 -4.42
C GLY A 129 4.28 -9.07 -3.08
N VAL A 130 3.40 -8.09 -2.88
CA VAL A 130 3.25 -7.37 -1.61
C VAL A 130 2.45 -8.24 -0.64
N THR A 131 3.10 -8.71 0.41
CA THR A 131 2.50 -9.60 1.43
C THR A 131 2.21 -8.88 2.74
N SER A 132 2.74 -7.67 2.93
CA SER A 132 2.42 -6.76 4.03
C SER A 132 2.33 -5.34 3.51
N ALA A 133 1.38 -4.55 4.03
CA ALA A 133 1.21 -3.17 3.62
C ALA A 133 0.76 -2.28 4.78
N ILE A 134 1.21 -1.01 4.76
CA ILE A 134 0.79 0.01 5.71
C ILE A 134 -0.18 0.95 4.97
N ASP A 135 -1.45 0.86 5.31
CA ASP A 135 -2.48 1.76 4.79
C ASP A 135 -2.54 3.04 5.62
N LEU A 136 -2.42 4.18 4.93
CA LEU A 136 -2.27 5.49 5.55
C LEU A 136 -3.39 6.47 5.18
N GLY A 137 -4.66 6.02 5.25
CA GLY A 137 -5.75 6.96 5.03
C GLY A 137 -7.12 6.36 4.73
N THR A 138 -7.24 5.07 4.51
CA THR A 138 -8.54 4.46 4.24
C THR A 138 -9.47 4.57 5.47
N PRO A 139 -10.74 4.97 5.29
CA PRO A 139 -11.71 5.01 6.38
C PRO A 139 -11.89 3.67 7.08
N PHE A 140 -12.50 3.68 8.28
CA PHE A 140 -12.56 2.51 9.17
C PHE A 140 -13.27 1.27 8.61
N GLN A 141 -13.92 1.34 7.45
CA GLN A 141 -14.39 0.17 6.69
C GLN A 141 -13.25 -0.83 6.38
N ILE A 142 -11.99 -0.36 6.36
CA ILE A 142 -10.80 -1.21 6.20
C ILE A 142 -10.63 -2.24 7.32
N LEU A 143 -11.19 -2.00 8.51
CA LEU A 143 -11.18 -2.95 9.62
C LEU A 143 -11.88 -4.27 9.26
N ASP A 144 -12.99 -4.19 8.52
CA ASP A 144 -13.70 -5.39 8.06
C ASP A 144 -12.87 -6.16 7.02
N LEU A 145 -12.26 -5.45 6.06
CA LEU A 145 -11.34 -6.06 5.11
C LEU A 145 -10.18 -6.76 5.83
N ARG A 146 -9.51 -6.08 6.78
CA ARG A 146 -8.40 -6.65 7.57
C ARG A 146 -8.83 -7.91 8.30
N LYS A 147 -10.04 -7.91 8.91
CA LYS A 147 -10.60 -9.09 9.58
C LYS A 147 -10.80 -10.24 8.61
N LYS A 148 -11.38 -10.00 7.44
CA LYS A 148 -11.62 -11.02 6.40
C LYS A 148 -10.32 -11.58 5.83
N ILE A 149 -9.30 -10.74 5.62
CA ILE A 149 -7.96 -11.22 5.20
C ILE A 149 -7.34 -12.10 6.28
N ARG A 150 -7.39 -11.69 7.56
CA ARG A 150 -6.86 -12.49 8.68
C ARG A 150 -7.59 -13.82 8.86
N ALA A 151 -8.88 -13.85 8.60
CA ALA A 151 -9.69 -15.07 8.60
C ALA A 151 -9.43 -15.97 7.39
N GLY A 152 -8.76 -15.46 6.37
CA GLY A 152 -8.54 -16.19 5.11
C GLY A 152 -9.75 -16.19 4.17
N GLU A 153 -10.73 -15.34 4.40
CA GLU A 153 -11.93 -15.22 3.56
C GLU A 153 -11.65 -14.42 2.27
N ILE A 154 -10.70 -13.47 2.35
CA ILE A 154 -10.28 -12.65 1.21
C ILE A 154 -8.76 -12.76 1.09
N PRO A 155 -8.21 -13.06 -0.12
CA PRO A 155 -6.77 -12.99 -0.34
C PRO A 155 -6.29 -11.53 -0.33
N GLY A 156 -5.22 -11.28 0.43
CA GLY A 156 -4.64 -9.94 0.55
C GLY A 156 -3.41 -9.93 1.46
N PRO A 157 -2.66 -8.82 1.49
CA PRO A 157 -1.51 -8.64 2.36
C PRO A 157 -1.93 -8.51 3.83
N ARG A 158 -0.99 -8.72 4.74
CA ARG A 158 -1.18 -8.31 6.13
C ARG A 158 -1.25 -6.78 6.19
N LEU A 159 -2.36 -6.24 6.67
CA LEU A 159 -2.60 -4.80 6.74
C LEU A 159 -2.29 -4.25 8.14
N THR A 160 -1.46 -3.22 8.19
CA THR A 160 -1.29 -2.25 9.26
C THR A 160 -2.06 -1.00 8.83
N ILE A 161 -2.91 -0.43 9.68
CA ILE A 161 -3.85 0.61 9.27
C ILE A 161 -3.79 1.84 10.16
N SER A 162 -3.97 3.03 9.57
CA SER A 162 -4.10 4.27 10.31
C SER A 162 -5.57 4.70 10.52
N GLY A 163 -6.47 4.28 9.66
CA GLY A 163 -7.76 4.95 9.52
C GLY A 163 -7.61 6.35 8.91
N PRO A 164 -8.62 7.23 9.05
CA PRO A 164 -8.57 8.60 8.54
C PRO A 164 -7.39 9.40 9.10
N TRP A 165 -6.76 10.23 8.27
CA TRP A 165 -5.64 11.06 8.70
C TRP A 165 -6.06 12.32 9.48
N ILE A 166 -5.22 12.77 10.40
CA ILE A 166 -5.41 14.03 11.14
C ILE A 166 -4.84 15.20 10.32
N THR A 167 -5.59 16.28 10.19
CA THR A 167 -5.20 17.44 9.37
C THR A 167 -5.71 18.79 9.93
N ARG A 168 -4.98 19.87 9.64
CA ARG A 168 -5.42 21.27 9.82
C ARG A 168 -5.97 21.87 8.54
N ILE A 169 -5.74 21.24 7.40
CA ILE A 169 -6.14 21.74 6.09
C ILE A 169 -7.06 20.70 5.43
N ARG A 170 -8.27 21.12 5.09
CA ARG A 170 -9.18 20.29 4.29
C ARG A 170 -8.81 20.40 2.82
N TRP A 171 -8.78 19.25 2.15
CA TRP A 171 -8.57 19.22 0.71
C TRP A 171 -9.92 19.21 -0.01
N PRO A 172 -10.18 20.16 -0.93
CA PRO A 172 -11.40 20.15 -1.74
C PRO A 172 -11.52 18.84 -2.56
N GLY A 173 -12.66 18.19 -2.46
CA GLY A 173 -12.94 16.95 -3.22
C GLY A 173 -12.63 15.65 -2.48
N ILE A 174 -12.01 15.68 -1.30
CA ILE A 174 -11.90 14.52 -0.43
C ILE A 174 -13.10 14.47 0.53
N PRO A 175 -13.82 13.34 0.64
CA PRO A 175 -14.93 13.21 1.57
C PRO A 175 -14.46 13.28 3.03
N HIS A 176 -15.35 13.78 3.91
CA HIS A 176 -15.02 13.99 5.33
C HIS A 176 -14.69 12.70 6.09
N GLU A 177 -15.12 11.56 5.58
CA GLU A 177 -14.85 10.26 6.17
C GLU A 177 -13.37 9.87 6.12
N TYR A 178 -12.59 10.50 5.24
CA TYR A 178 -11.17 10.24 5.05
C TYR A 178 -10.26 11.10 5.93
N GLU A 179 -10.80 12.20 6.48
CA GLU A 179 -10.00 13.18 7.21
C GLU A 179 -10.60 13.57 8.57
N ILE A 180 -9.76 13.75 9.56
CA ILE A 180 -10.09 14.28 10.88
C ILE A 180 -9.50 15.67 10.96
N PHE A 181 -10.36 16.67 10.75
CA PHE A 181 -9.97 18.08 10.86
C PHE A 181 -9.88 18.49 12.33
N ILE A 182 -8.75 19.07 12.73
CA ILE A 182 -8.49 19.58 14.08
C ILE A 182 -8.30 21.10 14.11
N LYS A 183 -8.60 21.71 15.24
CA LYS A 183 -8.50 23.15 15.46
C LYS A 183 -7.50 23.52 16.56
N SER A 184 -7.06 22.56 17.37
CA SER A 184 -6.10 22.78 18.44
C SER A 184 -5.30 21.52 18.76
N PRO A 185 -4.15 21.65 19.47
CA PRO A 185 -3.39 20.50 19.97
C PRO A 185 -4.21 19.59 20.89
N GLU A 186 -5.09 20.14 21.72
CA GLU A 186 -5.97 19.37 22.59
C GLU A 186 -6.93 18.49 21.77
N GLU A 187 -7.49 19.04 20.70
CA GLU A 187 -8.34 18.29 19.80
C GLU A 187 -7.53 17.19 19.09
N ALA A 188 -6.27 17.48 18.69
CA ALA A 188 -5.37 16.48 18.11
C ALA A 188 -5.16 15.29 19.06
N ALA A 189 -4.91 15.54 20.35
CA ALA A 189 -4.75 14.50 21.36
C ALA A 189 -6.03 13.65 21.51
N ILE A 190 -7.20 14.28 21.59
CA ILE A 190 -8.49 13.59 21.70
C ILE A 190 -8.73 12.69 20.49
N ARG A 191 -8.53 13.22 19.27
CA ARG A 191 -8.74 12.46 18.02
C ARG A 191 -7.75 11.33 17.85
N THR A 192 -6.51 11.50 18.28
CA THR A 192 -5.51 10.42 18.28
C THR A 192 -5.97 9.26 19.17
N LYS A 193 -6.44 9.56 20.37
CA LYS A 193 -6.97 8.54 21.27
C LYS A 193 -8.18 7.81 20.68
N GLU A 194 -9.12 8.53 20.06
CA GLU A 194 -10.28 7.94 19.38
C GLU A 194 -9.89 6.99 18.23
N LEU A 195 -8.85 7.36 17.45
CA LEU A 195 -8.33 6.50 16.38
C LEU A 195 -7.77 5.19 16.94
N ILE A 196 -6.99 5.27 18.02
CA ILE A 196 -6.40 4.12 18.70
C ILE A 196 -7.51 3.21 19.27
N GLU A 197 -8.49 3.77 19.95
CA GLU A 197 -9.62 3.04 20.52
C GLU A 197 -10.46 2.33 19.44
N LYS A 198 -10.53 2.90 18.24
CA LYS A 198 -11.17 2.27 17.07
C LYS A 198 -10.33 1.17 16.42
N GLY A 199 -9.07 1.01 16.80
CA GLY A 199 -8.19 -0.07 16.32
C GLY A 199 -7.22 0.32 15.23
N ALA A 200 -6.80 1.59 15.16
CA ALA A 200 -5.65 2.01 14.37
C ALA A 200 -4.37 1.38 14.91
N ASP A 201 -3.54 0.86 14.02
CA ASP A 201 -2.23 0.27 14.37
C ASP A 201 -1.10 1.33 14.31
N VAL A 202 -1.32 2.40 13.56
CA VAL A 202 -0.44 3.57 13.42
C VAL A 202 -1.30 4.83 13.30
N ILE A 203 -0.72 6.01 13.52
CA ILE A 203 -1.40 7.28 13.28
C ILE A 203 -0.84 7.96 12.04
N LYS A 204 -1.71 8.43 11.15
CA LYS A 204 -1.32 9.29 10.03
C LYS A 204 -1.70 10.73 10.31
N VAL A 205 -0.73 11.62 10.22
CA VAL A 205 -0.95 13.08 10.19
C VAL A 205 -0.64 13.62 8.80
N TRP A 206 -1.40 14.63 8.37
CA TRP A 206 -1.29 15.11 6.99
C TRP A 206 -0.76 16.52 6.91
N ALA A 207 -1.55 17.56 6.73
CA ALA A 207 -1.08 18.87 6.38
C ALA A 207 -1.47 19.97 7.40
N GLY A 208 -0.62 21.01 7.47
CA GLY A 208 -0.89 22.23 8.22
C GLY A 208 -0.69 22.16 9.73
N LEU A 209 -0.17 21.05 10.26
CA LEU A 209 0.07 20.86 11.69
C LEU A 209 1.21 21.77 12.18
N SER A 210 1.04 22.34 13.36
CA SER A 210 2.10 23.00 14.12
C SER A 210 2.94 21.98 14.91
N GLU A 211 4.06 22.40 15.47
CA GLU A 211 4.87 21.55 16.36
C GLU A 211 4.06 21.06 17.55
N ASP A 212 3.23 21.92 18.15
CA ASP A 212 2.38 21.54 19.29
C ASP A 212 1.32 20.53 18.90
N ASP A 213 0.77 20.59 17.67
CA ASP A 213 -0.14 19.57 17.17
C ASP A 213 0.56 18.22 17.00
N TYR A 214 1.75 18.21 16.37
CA TYR A 214 2.55 16.99 16.25
C TYR A 214 2.88 16.41 17.62
N ARG A 215 3.30 17.22 18.58
CA ARG A 215 3.62 16.80 19.94
C ARG A 215 2.40 16.17 20.62
N ALA A 216 1.25 16.81 20.54
CA ALA A 216 0.01 16.28 21.12
C ALA A 216 -0.40 14.92 20.54
N VAL A 217 -0.21 14.72 19.22
CA VAL A 217 -0.44 13.42 18.56
C VAL A 217 0.57 12.38 19.03
N VAL A 218 1.87 12.74 19.01
CA VAL A 218 2.98 11.83 19.35
C VAL A 218 2.88 11.37 20.81
N ASP A 219 2.65 12.30 21.75
CA ASP A 219 2.54 11.98 23.17
C ASP A 219 1.46 10.94 23.45
N VAL A 220 0.29 11.10 22.83
CA VAL A 220 -0.81 10.14 22.98
C VAL A 220 -0.49 8.81 22.28
N ALA A 221 0.04 8.85 21.06
CA ALA A 221 0.35 7.63 20.32
C ALA A 221 1.43 6.81 21.03
N HIS A 222 2.52 7.45 21.50
CA HIS A 222 3.63 6.79 22.19
C HIS A 222 3.23 6.20 23.54
N GLN A 223 2.30 6.83 24.29
CA GLN A 223 1.73 6.22 25.53
C GLN A 223 1.05 4.87 25.25
N HIS A 224 0.60 4.63 24.02
CA HIS A 224 -0.02 3.38 23.59
C HIS A 224 0.92 2.49 22.76
N GLY A 225 2.20 2.85 22.62
CA GLY A 225 3.19 2.12 21.81
C GLY A 225 2.94 2.18 20.31
N ILE A 226 2.21 3.20 19.85
CA ILE A 226 1.80 3.39 18.44
C ILE A 226 2.68 4.43 17.77
N LYS A 227 3.08 4.15 16.52
CA LYS A 227 3.94 5.01 15.70
C LYS A 227 3.14 6.06 14.95
N VAL A 228 3.76 7.23 14.75
CA VAL A 228 3.18 8.35 14.01
C VAL A 228 3.87 8.52 12.67
N HIS A 229 3.11 8.48 11.58
CA HIS A 229 3.54 8.72 10.21
C HIS A 229 3.09 10.10 9.76
N ALA A 230 3.99 10.94 9.27
CA ALA A 230 3.67 12.30 8.82
C ALA A 230 3.88 12.48 7.31
N HIS A 231 2.88 13.08 6.66
CA HIS A 231 2.96 13.58 5.29
C HIS A 231 3.73 14.90 5.29
N LEU A 232 4.93 14.93 4.75
CA LEU A 232 5.84 16.06 4.88
C LEU A 232 6.51 16.41 3.55
N TYR A 233 6.51 17.71 3.23
CA TYR A 233 7.25 18.26 2.09
C TYR A 233 8.09 19.47 2.48
N HIS A 234 7.52 20.31 3.34
CA HIS A 234 8.10 21.62 3.63
C HIS A 234 9.14 21.54 4.76
N PRO A 235 10.34 22.12 4.61
CA PRO A 235 11.40 22.06 5.63
C PRO A 235 10.95 22.46 7.03
N THR A 236 10.11 23.51 7.14
CA THR A 236 9.57 23.96 8.43
C THR A 236 8.71 22.87 9.11
N ALA A 237 7.85 22.20 8.34
CA ALA A 237 7.02 21.12 8.87
C ALA A 237 7.86 19.90 9.25
N ILE A 238 8.93 19.59 8.50
CA ILE A 238 9.87 18.52 8.81
C ILE A 238 10.59 18.82 10.12
N LYS A 239 11.10 20.04 10.32
CA LYS A 239 11.75 20.47 11.58
C LYS A 239 10.80 20.37 12.77
N ALA A 240 9.55 20.80 12.62
CA ALA A 240 8.53 20.68 13.65
C ALA A 240 8.22 19.20 13.99
N ALA A 241 8.12 18.34 12.98
CA ALA A 241 7.89 16.92 13.16
C ALA A 241 9.06 16.20 13.87
N ILE A 242 10.33 16.58 13.54
CA ILE A 242 11.52 16.10 14.25
C ILE A 242 11.47 16.49 15.73
N ALA A 243 11.22 17.80 16.00
CA ALA A 243 11.17 18.33 17.36
C ALA A 243 10.06 17.70 18.21
N ALA A 244 8.96 17.29 17.59
CA ALA A 244 7.85 16.61 18.24
C ALA A 244 8.04 15.10 18.40
N GLY A 245 9.03 14.49 17.74
CA GLY A 245 9.30 13.05 17.82
C GLY A 245 8.46 12.16 16.92
N VAL A 246 8.04 12.67 15.76
CA VAL A 246 7.35 11.86 14.72
C VAL A 246 8.25 10.72 14.25
N ASP A 247 7.68 9.51 14.11
CA ASP A 247 8.45 8.29 13.91
C ASP A 247 8.83 8.00 12.46
N VAL A 248 7.98 8.34 11.49
CA VAL A 248 8.19 8.00 10.07
C VAL A 248 7.77 9.17 9.18
N PHE A 249 8.63 9.53 8.25
CA PHE A 249 8.36 10.59 7.29
C PHE A 249 7.91 10.01 5.94
N GLN A 250 6.78 10.53 5.47
CA GLN A 250 6.17 10.13 4.21
C GLN A 250 6.34 11.25 3.18
N HIS A 251 6.69 10.90 1.94
CA HIS A 251 6.84 11.80 0.79
C HIS A 251 7.94 12.85 0.92
N VAL A 252 8.79 12.78 1.91
CA VAL A 252 9.89 13.73 2.08
C VAL A 252 10.73 13.74 0.82
N GLY A 253 10.90 14.91 0.23
CA GLY A 253 11.62 15.03 -1.02
C GLY A 253 10.79 14.94 -2.27
N SER A 254 9.46 14.89 -2.15
CA SER A 254 8.64 15.07 -3.33
C SER A 254 8.57 16.56 -3.70
N ALA A 255 8.68 16.81 -4.94
CA ALA A 255 8.22 17.90 -5.75
C ALA A 255 8.68 19.34 -5.46
N ARG A 256 8.50 19.93 -4.29
CA ARG A 256 8.45 21.40 -4.25
C ARG A 256 9.60 22.11 -3.55
N ASN A 257 10.33 21.42 -2.67
CA ASN A 257 11.26 22.06 -1.73
C ASN A 257 12.74 21.64 -1.79
N PRO A 258 13.21 20.76 -2.70
CA PRO A 258 14.64 20.54 -2.81
C PRO A 258 15.35 21.71 -3.50
N PRO A 259 16.66 21.90 -3.25
CA PRO A 259 17.45 21.09 -2.31
C PRO A 259 17.09 21.42 -0.85
N TYR A 260 17.09 20.36 0.00
CA TYR A 260 17.02 20.54 1.45
C TYR A 260 18.38 20.96 2.00
N ASP A 261 18.39 21.69 3.11
CA ASP A 261 19.64 22.08 3.78
C ASP A 261 20.30 20.86 4.48
N ASP A 262 21.64 20.90 4.53
CA ASP A 262 22.44 19.81 5.07
C ASP A 262 22.16 19.55 6.57
N ASP A 263 21.84 20.59 7.35
CA ASP A 263 21.49 20.44 8.76
C ASP A 263 20.19 19.65 8.93
N LEU A 264 19.20 19.87 8.08
CA LEU A 264 17.94 19.11 8.11
C LEU A 264 18.17 17.65 7.77
N LEU A 265 18.95 17.39 6.71
CA LEU A 265 19.30 16.03 6.29
C LEU A 265 20.08 15.30 7.38
N ALA A 266 21.06 15.98 8.00
CA ALA A 266 21.83 15.44 9.11
C ALA A 266 20.96 15.10 10.34
N GLN A 267 19.97 15.93 10.66
CA GLN A 267 19.03 15.65 11.76
C GLN A 267 18.19 14.41 11.47
N ILE A 268 17.69 14.21 10.25
CA ILE A 268 16.91 13.04 9.88
C ILE A 268 17.77 11.76 9.98
N ALA A 269 18.98 11.80 9.43
CA ALA A 269 19.91 10.68 9.46
C ALA A 269 20.36 10.36 10.89
N HIS A 270 20.76 11.39 11.69
CA HIS A 270 21.20 11.21 13.08
C HIS A 270 20.12 10.58 13.97
N ASN A 271 18.86 11.00 13.81
CA ASN A 271 17.74 10.45 14.58
C ASN A 271 17.24 9.10 14.03
N SER A 272 17.84 8.59 12.95
CA SER A 272 17.47 7.33 12.31
C SER A 272 15.97 7.28 11.94
N ILE A 273 15.41 8.41 11.53
CA ILE A 273 13.99 8.49 11.17
C ILE A 273 13.80 7.87 9.79
N PRO A 274 12.98 6.82 9.65
CA PRO A 274 12.67 6.25 8.35
C PRO A 274 11.99 7.25 7.43
N VAL A 275 12.47 7.29 6.18
CA VAL A 275 11.93 8.13 5.10
C VAL A 275 11.35 7.25 4.01
N VAL A 276 10.05 7.35 3.77
CA VAL A 276 9.33 6.63 2.71
C VAL A 276 8.98 7.62 1.62
N GLN A 277 9.73 7.63 0.52
CA GLN A 277 9.65 8.71 -0.46
C GLN A 277 8.50 8.62 -1.45
N THR A 278 8.02 7.42 -1.77
CA THR A 278 6.92 7.19 -2.72
C THR A 278 7.13 7.93 -4.05
N ILE A 279 8.32 7.81 -4.62
CA ILE A 279 8.72 8.63 -5.77
C ILE A 279 8.35 8.03 -7.12
N SER A 280 8.06 6.73 -7.18
CA SER A 280 7.82 6.01 -8.43
C SER A 280 6.75 6.63 -9.30
N HIS A 281 5.64 7.06 -8.72
CA HIS A 281 4.56 7.65 -9.49
C HIS A 281 4.98 8.99 -10.13
N ARG A 282 5.91 9.73 -9.54
CA ARG A 282 6.44 10.99 -10.10
C ARG A 282 7.51 10.77 -11.14
N ILE A 283 8.47 9.87 -10.88
CA ILE A 283 9.63 9.71 -11.77
C ILE A 283 9.45 8.66 -12.86
N TRP A 284 8.51 7.73 -12.68
CA TRP A 284 8.20 6.67 -13.63
C TRP A 284 6.77 6.71 -14.15
N VAL A 285 5.79 6.58 -13.26
CA VAL A 285 4.39 6.36 -13.64
C VAL A 285 3.84 7.51 -14.46
N TYR A 286 3.96 8.75 -13.98
CA TYR A 286 3.43 9.90 -14.70
C TYR A 286 4.15 10.18 -16.02
N PRO A 287 5.50 10.24 -16.07
CA PRO A 287 6.21 10.37 -17.34
C PRO A 287 5.93 9.23 -18.32
N ALA A 288 5.88 7.99 -17.85
CA ALA A 288 5.54 6.84 -18.68
C ALA A 288 4.11 6.93 -19.22
N THR A 289 3.15 7.40 -18.45
CA THR A 289 1.76 7.58 -18.90
C THR A 289 1.65 8.62 -20.00
N VAL A 290 2.42 9.71 -19.91
CA VAL A 290 2.46 10.74 -20.96
C VAL A 290 3.09 10.19 -22.25
N ALA A 291 4.17 9.42 -22.11
CA ALA A 291 4.89 8.85 -23.26
C ALA A 291 4.19 7.63 -23.89
N PHE A 292 3.56 6.81 -23.07
CA PHE A 292 2.96 5.51 -23.44
C PHE A 292 1.61 5.34 -22.73
N PRO A 293 0.56 6.09 -23.11
CA PRO A 293 -0.75 6.06 -22.45
C PRO A 293 -1.44 4.70 -22.52
N GLU A 294 -1.09 3.85 -23.49
CA GLU A 294 -1.59 2.49 -23.63
C GLU A 294 -1.30 1.60 -22.40
N ARG A 295 -0.32 1.94 -21.54
CA ARG A 295 -0.08 1.23 -20.30
C ARG A 295 -1.32 1.18 -19.39
N LEU A 296 -2.16 2.21 -19.44
CA LEU A 296 -3.38 2.30 -18.64
C LEU A 296 -4.39 1.21 -18.99
N HIS A 297 -4.30 0.65 -20.20
CA HIS A 297 -5.17 -0.41 -20.70
C HIS A 297 -4.58 -1.82 -20.55
N ASN A 298 -3.49 -1.98 -19.76
CA ASN A 298 -2.89 -3.28 -19.54
C ASN A 298 -3.93 -4.25 -18.91
N PRO A 299 -4.16 -5.43 -19.54
CA PRO A 299 -5.14 -6.40 -19.04
C PRO A 299 -4.94 -6.86 -17.61
N VAL A 300 -3.73 -6.72 -17.06
CA VAL A 300 -3.43 -7.07 -15.67
C VAL A 300 -4.25 -6.24 -14.68
N HIS A 301 -4.56 -4.99 -15.00
CA HIS A 301 -5.37 -4.11 -14.15
C HIS A 301 -6.83 -4.57 -14.06
N LYS A 302 -7.35 -5.18 -15.14
CA LYS A 302 -8.72 -5.67 -15.22
C LYS A 302 -8.99 -6.91 -14.37
N LYS A 303 -7.96 -7.73 -14.14
CA LYS A 303 -8.12 -9.13 -13.69
C LYS A 303 -9.00 -9.33 -12.47
N ASP A 304 -9.01 -8.38 -11.55
CA ASP A 304 -9.78 -8.46 -10.30
C ASP A 304 -10.97 -7.50 -10.25
N MET A 305 -11.18 -6.70 -11.31
CA MET A 305 -12.23 -5.69 -11.34
C MET A 305 -13.52 -6.23 -11.96
N PRO A 306 -14.69 -6.09 -11.30
CA PRO A 306 -16.00 -6.20 -11.95
C PRO A 306 -16.11 -5.27 -13.16
N ALA A 307 -16.96 -5.62 -14.12
CA ALA A 307 -17.04 -4.90 -15.40
C ALA A 307 -17.42 -3.42 -15.25
N ASP A 308 -18.33 -3.10 -14.34
CA ASP A 308 -18.77 -1.72 -14.07
C ASP A 308 -17.64 -0.88 -13.45
N ILE A 309 -16.89 -1.45 -12.48
CA ILE A 309 -15.75 -0.79 -11.86
C ILE A 309 -14.63 -0.59 -12.89
N TYR A 310 -14.34 -1.62 -13.70
CA TYR A 310 -13.32 -1.51 -14.73
C TYR A 310 -13.66 -0.43 -15.76
N THR A 311 -14.93 -0.39 -16.21
CA THR A 311 -15.39 0.64 -17.16
C THR A 311 -15.23 2.03 -16.57
N GLU A 312 -15.63 2.24 -15.30
CA GLU A 312 -15.48 3.53 -14.64
C GLU A 312 -14.01 3.97 -14.53
N VAL A 313 -13.11 3.03 -14.20
CA VAL A 313 -11.67 3.30 -14.13
C VAL A 313 -11.13 3.70 -15.50
N ILE A 314 -11.46 2.95 -16.56
CA ILE A 314 -11.00 3.26 -17.93
C ILE A 314 -11.54 4.61 -18.41
N ASP A 315 -12.83 4.86 -18.23
CA ASP A 315 -13.45 6.13 -18.62
C ASP A 315 -12.89 7.34 -17.86
N SER A 316 -12.32 7.12 -16.66
CA SER A 316 -11.67 8.16 -15.89
C SER A 316 -10.32 8.61 -16.46
N PHE A 317 -9.74 7.82 -17.36
CA PHE A 317 -8.45 8.16 -17.99
C PHE A 317 -8.63 9.20 -19.10
N ASP A 318 -9.83 9.42 -19.56
CA ASP A 318 -10.11 10.52 -20.47
C ASP A 318 -9.78 11.84 -19.77
N ASN A 319 -8.89 12.62 -20.40
CA ASN A 319 -8.45 13.92 -19.87
C ASN A 319 -7.63 13.89 -18.57
N PHE A 320 -6.96 12.78 -18.21
CA PHE A 320 -6.09 12.72 -17.04
C PHE A 320 -5.03 13.84 -17.02
N HIS A 321 -4.61 14.33 -18.18
CA HIS A 321 -3.68 15.45 -18.34
C HIS A 321 -4.19 16.78 -17.77
N ARG A 322 -5.49 16.89 -17.47
CA ARG A 322 -6.10 18.06 -16.81
C ARG A 322 -5.99 18.03 -15.29
N LEU A 323 -5.60 16.88 -14.71
CA LEU A 323 -5.38 16.79 -13.29
C LEU A 323 -4.23 17.69 -12.88
N SER A 324 -4.35 18.36 -11.74
CA SER A 324 -3.33 19.29 -11.23
C SER A 324 -1.96 18.63 -11.09
N TYR A 325 -1.91 17.35 -10.78
CA TYR A 325 -0.68 16.54 -10.70
C TYR A 325 0.16 16.58 -11.98
N PHE A 326 -0.48 16.68 -13.15
CA PHE A 326 0.24 16.64 -14.42
C PHE A 326 0.80 18.00 -14.86
N HIS A 327 0.30 19.09 -14.30
CA HIS A 327 0.78 20.44 -14.65
C HIS A 327 2.22 20.67 -14.17
N GLU A 328 2.62 20.03 -13.07
CA GLU A 328 3.93 20.19 -12.44
C GLU A 328 4.86 18.98 -12.67
N ILE A 329 4.47 18.01 -13.51
CA ILE A 329 5.13 16.71 -13.63
C ILE A 329 6.63 16.80 -13.89
N GLY A 330 7.06 17.73 -14.74
CA GLY A 330 8.49 17.93 -15.05
C GLY A 330 9.27 18.47 -13.87
N LEU A 331 8.65 19.35 -13.08
CA LEU A 331 9.24 19.88 -11.85
C LEU A 331 9.31 18.81 -10.78
N GLU A 332 8.24 18.08 -10.58
CA GLU A 332 8.16 16.97 -9.63
C GLU A 332 9.17 15.88 -9.93
N THR A 333 9.28 15.44 -11.20
CA THR A 333 10.24 14.44 -11.63
C THR A 333 11.67 14.83 -11.27
N ARG A 334 12.06 16.09 -11.58
CA ARG A 334 13.39 16.59 -11.29
C ARG A 334 13.65 16.69 -9.79
N ASN A 335 12.73 17.31 -9.06
CA ASN A 335 12.91 17.60 -7.65
C ASN A 335 12.88 16.34 -6.79
N SER A 336 12.04 15.36 -7.12
CA SER A 336 12.01 14.07 -6.42
C SER A 336 13.33 13.33 -6.55
N LYS A 337 13.96 13.35 -7.74
CA LYS A 337 15.29 12.76 -7.94
C LYS A 337 16.37 13.47 -7.13
N VAL A 338 16.36 14.81 -7.08
CA VAL A 338 17.32 15.60 -6.28
C VAL A 338 17.18 15.26 -4.80
N ALA A 339 15.96 15.26 -4.30
CA ALA A 339 15.70 14.99 -2.89
C ALA A 339 16.04 13.55 -2.50
N ALA A 340 15.66 12.55 -3.32
CA ALA A 340 16.01 11.15 -3.08
C ALA A 340 17.52 10.98 -2.94
N ARG A 341 18.29 11.57 -3.89
CA ARG A 341 19.74 11.54 -3.82
C ARG A 341 20.27 12.18 -2.54
N GLN A 342 19.77 13.36 -2.13
CA GLN A 342 20.19 14.02 -0.91
C GLN A 342 19.97 13.16 0.33
N PHE A 343 18.82 12.50 0.46
CA PHE A 343 18.55 11.62 1.60
C PHE A 343 19.46 10.39 1.61
N ILE A 344 19.70 9.77 0.45
CA ILE A 344 20.62 8.62 0.32
C ILE A 344 22.04 9.04 0.67
N GLU A 345 22.56 10.14 0.12
CA GLU A 345 23.91 10.64 0.37
C GLU A 345 24.12 11.08 1.82
N ALA A 346 23.07 11.56 2.47
CA ALA A 346 23.08 11.89 3.89
C ALA A 346 23.02 10.67 4.83
N GLY A 347 22.83 9.47 4.28
CA GLY A 347 22.71 8.23 5.06
C GLY A 347 21.36 8.09 5.78
N ALA A 348 20.30 8.70 5.27
CA ALA A 348 18.97 8.55 5.83
C ALA A 348 18.46 7.10 5.69
N TYR A 349 17.65 6.66 6.65
CA TYR A 349 17.05 5.33 6.65
C TYR A 349 15.88 5.27 5.66
N MET A 350 16.15 4.75 4.47
CA MET A 350 15.16 4.75 3.37
C MET A 350 14.23 3.54 3.46
N GLY A 351 12.91 3.79 3.37
CA GLY A 351 11.88 2.75 3.29
C GLY A 351 11.19 2.74 1.92
N VAL A 352 10.77 1.57 1.47
CA VAL A 352 10.02 1.40 0.21
C VAL A 352 8.52 1.54 0.50
N GLY A 353 7.86 2.44 -0.21
CA GLY A 353 6.41 2.64 -0.17
C GLY A 353 5.92 3.34 -1.43
N THR A 354 4.77 2.97 -1.94
CA THR A 354 4.36 3.29 -3.32
C THR A 354 3.39 4.45 -3.45
N ASP A 355 2.66 4.79 -2.38
CA ASP A 355 1.49 5.69 -2.46
C ASP A 355 0.43 5.20 -3.48
N ALA A 356 0.38 3.87 -3.70
CA ALA A 356 -0.62 3.26 -4.55
C ALA A 356 -1.98 3.17 -3.80
N ALA A 357 -3.11 3.33 -4.48
CA ALA A 357 -3.18 3.60 -5.90
C ALA A 357 -3.66 5.04 -6.15
N SER A 358 -2.79 6.01 -5.90
CA SER A 358 -3.00 7.38 -6.37
C SER A 358 -3.31 7.38 -7.89
N PRO A 359 -3.80 8.48 -8.48
CA PRO A 359 -4.23 8.47 -9.87
C PRO A 359 -3.21 7.87 -10.83
N LEU A 360 -3.65 6.91 -11.66
CA LEU A 360 -2.87 6.20 -12.67
C LEU A 360 -1.74 5.31 -12.12
N ASN A 361 -1.61 5.16 -10.80
CA ASN A 361 -0.59 4.37 -10.12
C ASN A 361 -1.24 3.08 -9.56
N PHE A 362 -1.11 1.95 -10.24
CA PHE A 362 -1.83 0.72 -9.89
C PHE A 362 -1.06 -0.16 -8.91
N HIS A 363 -1.76 -0.77 -7.96
CA HIS A 363 -1.17 -1.77 -7.05
C HIS A 363 -0.53 -2.96 -7.76
N THR A 364 -0.93 -3.25 -9.00
CA THR A 364 -0.36 -4.36 -9.81
C THR A 364 1.09 -4.14 -10.21
N GLU A 365 1.61 -2.91 -10.18
CA GLU A 365 2.92 -2.56 -10.70
C GLU A 365 3.71 -1.57 -9.83
N ALA A 366 3.03 -0.80 -8.97
CA ALA A 366 3.62 0.31 -8.22
C ALA A 366 4.88 -0.08 -7.42
N MET A 367 4.85 -1.23 -6.72
CA MET A 367 5.99 -1.71 -5.93
C MET A 367 7.22 -1.96 -6.79
N TRP A 368 7.06 -2.53 -7.99
CA TRP A 368 8.17 -2.79 -8.90
C TRP A 368 8.78 -1.49 -9.44
N TYR A 369 7.94 -0.49 -9.71
CA TYR A 369 8.43 0.84 -10.08
C TYR A 369 9.16 1.53 -8.92
N GLU A 370 8.65 1.43 -7.69
CA GLU A 370 9.29 2.03 -6.53
C GLU A 370 10.67 1.42 -6.26
N MET A 371 10.81 0.09 -6.38
CA MET A 371 12.10 -0.59 -6.23
C MET A 371 13.09 -0.27 -7.36
N SER A 372 12.60 0.21 -8.51
CA SER A 372 13.42 0.57 -9.67
C SER A 372 13.78 2.06 -9.71
N ALA A 373 13.11 2.89 -8.91
CA ALA A 373 13.26 4.34 -8.90
C ALA A 373 14.49 4.79 -8.13
#